data_7fba6c351005f8e535339af71467ba26
#
_entry.id   7fba6c351005f8e535339af71467ba26
#
_cell.length_a   1.000
_cell.length_b   1.000
_cell.length_c   1.000
_cell.angle_alpha   90.00
_cell.angle_beta   90.00
_cell.angle_gamma   90.00
#
_symmetry.space_group_name_H-M   'P 1'
#
loop_
_entity.id
_entity.type
_entity.pdbx_description
1 polymer ?
#
loop_
_entity_poly.entity_id
_entity_poly.type
_entity_poly.pdbx_seq_one_letter_code
_entity_poly.pdbx_strand_id
1 'polypeptide(L)'
;MRDPSAVQAPVVSGPPPSRQFEDATYAKVTRRLVPFLILCYVVAYLDRINVGYAKLQMLRDLRFSETVFGLGAGIFFIGYFLFEVPSNIMMHKLGARLWIARIMISWGIVSACTLLVRTPTAFYGVRFLLGLAEAGFFPGIILYLTHWYPARRRAKMVATFMVAIPLSGILGGPISGFIMQFFSGVHGWPGWKWLFLLEAVPTLLVGVATLFYLDSGIRHAKWLNEEEKQLLEGNLAEERKFKIEHPSLLAVFSDGRVWLMSWIYFSCAMGQYALTFWMPTFVKTAGVKSVLNIGLITAIPYLATAATMVLLGASADRRLERRWHLAIPMVAGAAGLVLSVEASLHTVLAILFLSIAAAGVIASAPLFWSLPTAFLSGAAAAAGIAVVNSVGNLAGFVSPYMLGWLKDLTHGDRAGMYCLALVTVAGAATVLAVPAKMVNR
;
A
#
# COMPACT_ATOMS: atom_id res chain seq x y z
N MET A 1 -30.41 -32.11 -21.69
CA MET A 1 -30.95 -31.52 -20.46
C MET A 1 -30.50 -30.06 -20.41
N ARG A 2 -31.44 -29.12 -20.47
CA ARG A 2 -31.16 -27.69 -20.45
C ARG A 2 -30.89 -27.27 -18.98
N ASP A 3 -29.79 -26.57 -18.74
CA ASP A 3 -29.42 -26.06 -17.44
C ASP A 3 -30.45 -25.00 -16.97
N PRO A 4 -31.11 -25.16 -15.81
CA PRO A 4 -32.13 -24.24 -15.32
C PRO A 4 -31.58 -22.94 -14.67
N SER A 5 -30.27 -22.72 -14.66
CA SER A 5 -29.64 -21.58 -13.96
C SER A 5 -29.28 -20.38 -14.84
N ALA A 6 -29.67 -20.34 -16.10
CA ALA A 6 -29.54 -19.17 -16.95
C ALA A 6 -30.55 -18.08 -16.50
N VAL A 7 -30.22 -17.33 -15.43
CA VAL A 7 -30.95 -16.12 -15.05
C VAL A 7 -30.79 -15.11 -16.18
N GLN A 8 -31.83 -14.94 -16.98
CA GLN A 8 -31.95 -13.89 -18.00
C GLN A 8 -31.79 -12.53 -17.27
N ALA A 9 -30.79 -11.78 -17.67
CA ALA A 9 -30.67 -10.39 -17.21
C ALA A 9 -31.92 -9.63 -17.61
N PRO A 10 -32.53 -8.81 -16.74
CA PRO A 10 -33.72 -8.02 -17.09
C PRO A 10 -33.37 -7.08 -18.25
N VAL A 11 -34.11 -7.19 -19.34
CA VAL A 11 -34.06 -6.25 -20.45
C VAL A 11 -34.64 -4.95 -19.94
N VAL A 12 -33.79 -3.95 -19.71
CA VAL A 12 -34.22 -2.61 -19.34
C VAL A 12 -34.86 -1.95 -20.57
N SER A 13 -36.18 -1.98 -20.64
CA SER A 13 -36.98 -1.33 -21.66
C SER A 13 -37.27 0.12 -21.24
N GLY A 14 -36.28 0.98 -21.36
CA GLY A 14 -36.43 2.42 -21.09
C GLY A 14 -35.36 3.24 -21.85
N PRO A 15 -35.54 4.55 -22.05
CA PRO A 15 -34.51 5.40 -22.62
C PRO A 15 -33.26 5.33 -21.74
N PRO A 16 -32.03 5.45 -22.32
CA PRO A 16 -30.81 5.39 -21.55
C PRO A 16 -30.84 6.47 -20.44
N PRO A 17 -30.42 6.13 -19.21
CA PRO A 17 -30.46 7.05 -18.10
C PRO A 17 -29.63 8.32 -18.41
N SER A 18 -30.11 9.47 -17.97
CA SER A 18 -29.39 10.72 -18.21
C SER A 18 -28.01 10.68 -17.57
N ARG A 19 -26.99 11.28 -18.22
CA ARG A 19 -25.63 11.37 -17.64
C ARG A 19 -25.65 11.99 -16.23
N GLN A 20 -26.55 12.92 -16.00
CA GLN A 20 -26.70 13.58 -14.70
C GLN A 20 -27.19 12.61 -13.62
N PHE A 21 -28.09 11.69 -13.92
CA PHE A 21 -28.57 10.66 -13.02
C PHE A 21 -27.46 9.63 -12.73
N GLU A 22 -26.73 9.21 -13.77
CA GLU A 22 -25.58 8.31 -13.61
C GLU A 22 -24.52 8.93 -12.69
N ASP A 23 -24.13 10.18 -12.92
CA ASP A 23 -23.10 10.86 -12.13
C ASP A 23 -23.55 11.08 -10.67
N ALA A 24 -24.82 11.42 -10.44
CA ALA A 24 -25.40 11.56 -9.10
C ALA A 24 -25.38 10.22 -8.35
N THR A 25 -25.76 9.11 -9.02
CA THR A 25 -25.74 7.77 -8.44
C THR A 25 -24.32 7.34 -8.03
N TYR A 26 -23.34 7.49 -8.94
CA TYR A 26 -21.95 7.20 -8.60
C TYR A 26 -21.37 8.13 -7.53
N ALA A 27 -21.78 9.40 -7.46
CA ALA A 27 -21.38 10.29 -6.39
C ALA A 27 -21.91 9.81 -5.03
N LYS A 28 -23.14 9.31 -4.97
CA LYS A 28 -23.76 8.72 -3.77
C LYS A 28 -23.00 7.48 -3.32
N VAL A 29 -22.68 6.55 -4.24
CA VAL A 29 -21.87 5.36 -3.95
C VAL A 29 -20.49 5.77 -3.44
N THR A 30 -19.84 6.73 -4.09
CA THR A 30 -18.51 7.21 -3.72
C THR A 30 -18.49 7.81 -2.31
N ARG A 31 -19.44 8.68 -1.97
CA ARG A 31 -19.55 9.28 -0.63
C ARG A 31 -19.79 8.24 0.47
N ARG A 32 -20.46 7.15 0.12
CA ARG A 32 -20.76 6.08 1.07
C ARG A 32 -19.57 5.15 1.29
N LEU A 33 -18.94 4.67 0.21
CA LEU A 33 -17.96 3.60 0.30
C LEU A 33 -16.52 4.09 0.44
N VAL A 34 -16.10 5.08 -0.36
CA VAL A 34 -14.69 5.43 -0.47
C VAL A 34 -14.10 6.00 0.82
N PRO A 35 -14.76 6.92 1.58
CA PRO A 35 -14.23 7.40 2.84
C PRO A 35 -14.03 6.29 3.88
N PHE A 36 -14.97 5.34 3.96
CA PHE A 36 -14.85 4.21 4.87
C PHE A 36 -13.71 3.27 4.47
N LEU A 37 -13.55 2.99 3.18
CA LEU A 37 -12.44 2.18 2.69
C LEU A 37 -11.09 2.87 2.92
N ILE A 38 -11.03 4.20 2.77
CA ILE A 38 -9.83 4.99 3.13
C ILE A 38 -9.55 4.84 4.62
N LEU A 39 -10.56 4.95 5.49
CA LEU A 39 -10.39 4.73 6.93
C LEU A 39 -9.85 3.32 7.22
N CYS A 40 -10.43 2.28 6.60
CA CYS A 40 -9.92 0.92 6.71
C CYS A 40 -8.43 0.83 6.34
N TYR A 41 -8.02 1.51 5.26
CA TYR A 41 -6.63 1.46 4.81
C TYR A 41 -5.70 2.33 5.66
N VAL A 42 -6.20 3.44 6.19
CA VAL A 42 -5.42 4.29 7.13
C VAL A 42 -5.06 3.50 8.37
N VAL A 43 -6.04 2.88 9.05
CA VAL A 43 -5.76 2.09 10.25
C VAL A 43 -4.86 0.90 9.94
N ALA A 44 -5.06 0.29 8.75
CA ALA A 44 -4.20 -0.74 8.21
C ALA A 44 -2.75 -0.31 8.10
N TYR A 45 -2.55 0.82 7.50
CA TYR A 45 -1.21 1.29 7.23
C TYR A 45 -0.53 1.85 8.50
N LEU A 46 -1.30 2.33 9.48
CA LEU A 46 -0.81 2.67 10.82
C LEU A 46 -0.14 1.45 11.48
N ASP A 47 -0.83 0.32 11.52
CA ASP A 47 -0.30 -0.95 12.06
C ASP A 47 0.92 -1.48 11.28
N ARG A 48 1.08 -1.08 10.01
CA ARG A 48 2.25 -1.45 9.20
C ARG A 48 3.47 -0.60 9.52
N ILE A 49 3.29 0.70 9.74
CA ILE A 49 4.39 1.64 9.99
C ILE A 49 4.82 1.69 11.46
N ASN A 50 3.96 1.32 12.40
CA ASN A 50 4.21 1.42 13.84
C ASN A 50 5.45 0.66 14.30
N VAL A 51 5.79 -0.46 13.67
CA VAL A 51 7.00 -1.22 13.98
C VAL A 51 8.28 -0.40 13.76
N GLY A 52 8.27 0.55 12.81
CA GLY A 52 9.38 1.49 12.59
C GLY A 52 9.57 2.44 13.77
N TYR A 53 8.49 2.87 14.41
CA TYR A 53 8.54 3.68 15.64
C TYR A 53 8.90 2.83 16.85
N ALA A 54 8.28 1.65 17.00
CA ALA A 54 8.59 0.70 18.06
C ALA A 54 10.09 0.37 18.12
N LYS A 55 10.74 0.27 16.97
CA LYS A 55 12.18 0.06 16.82
C LYS A 55 13.02 0.98 17.69
N LEU A 56 12.63 2.26 17.82
CA LEU A 56 13.39 3.26 18.57
C LEU A 56 13.66 2.89 20.04
N GLN A 57 12.77 2.08 20.64
CA GLN A 57 12.88 1.57 22.00
C GLN A 57 13.10 0.05 22.03
N MET A 58 12.39 -0.72 21.18
CA MET A 58 12.32 -2.16 21.17
C MET A 58 13.69 -2.84 20.99
N LEU A 59 14.58 -2.30 20.12
CA LEU A 59 15.89 -2.87 19.90
C LEU A 59 16.72 -2.89 21.18
N ARG A 60 16.71 -1.77 21.91
CA ARG A 60 17.42 -1.67 23.18
C ARG A 60 16.82 -2.58 24.25
N ASP A 61 15.49 -2.56 24.40
CA ASP A 61 14.78 -3.27 25.44
C ASP A 61 14.87 -4.80 25.29
N LEU A 62 14.86 -5.29 24.03
CA LEU A 62 14.93 -6.71 23.70
C LEU A 62 16.35 -7.17 23.29
N ARG A 63 17.31 -6.23 23.23
CA ARG A 63 18.69 -6.46 22.76
C ARG A 63 18.74 -7.06 21.35
N PHE A 64 17.87 -6.56 20.46
CA PHE A 64 17.85 -6.97 19.05
C PHE A 64 18.87 -6.16 18.26
N SER A 65 19.52 -6.81 17.27
CA SER A 65 20.33 -6.12 16.27
C SER A 65 19.46 -5.47 15.20
N GLU A 66 20.05 -4.60 14.39
CA GLU A 66 19.39 -4.00 13.23
C GLU A 66 19.00 -5.06 12.19
N THR A 67 19.82 -6.10 12.02
CA THR A 67 19.53 -7.25 11.15
C THR A 67 18.31 -8.02 11.63
N VAL A 68 18.20 -8.30 12.94
CA VAL A 68 17.03 -8.97 13.54
C VAL A 68 15.77 -8.15 13.26
N PHE A 69 15.84 -6.84 13.44
CA PHE A 69 14.71 -5.99 13.14
C PHE A 69 14.36 -5.99 11.64
N GLY A 70 15.38 -5.84 10.79
CA GLY A 70 15.19 -5.80 9.34
C GLY A 70 14.57 -7.10 8.80
N LEU A 71 15.05 -8.25 9.29
CA LEU A 71 14.48 -9.56 8.95
C LEU A 71 13.04 -9.68 9.44
N GLY A 72 12.74 -9.27 10.69
CA GLY A 72 11.40 -9.31 11.23
C GLY A 72 10.43 -8.38 10.48
N ALA A 73 10.87 -7.18 10.11
CA ALA A 73 10.08 -6.29 9.28
C ALA A 73 9.81 -6.90 7.89
N GLY A 74 10.81 -7.56 7.31
CA GLY A 74 10.72 -8.18 5.98
C GLY A 74 9.89 -9.46 5.95
N ILE A 75 9.99 -10.33 6.95
CA ILE A 75 9.31 -11.64 6.97
C ILE A 75 7.78 -11.53 6.91
N PHE A 76 7.24 -10.38 7.29
CA PHE A 76 5.85 -10.00 7.08
C PHE A 76 5.45 -10.18 5.60
N PHE A 77 6.29 -9.72 4.66
CA PHE A 77 5.99 -9.81 3.23
C PHE A 77 6.05 -11.23 2.69
N ILE A 78 6.80 -12.11 3.31
CA ILE A 78 6.78 -13.54 2.97
C ILE A 78 5.43 -14.15 3.34
N GLY A 79 4.92 -13.89 4.56
CA GLY A 79 3.59 -14.31 4.98
C GLY A 79 2.50 -13.73 4.08
N TYR A 80 2.60 -12.43 3.77
CA TYR A 80 1.68 -11.74 2.86
C TYR A 80 1.65 -12.37 1.47
N PHE A 81 2.82 -12.59 0.85
CA PHE A 81 2.96 -13.17 -0.48
C PHE A 81 2.37 -14.59 -0.57
N LEU A 82 2.68 -15.45 0.39
CA LEU A 82 2.21 -16.84 0.39
C LEU A 82 0.69 -16.96 0.52
N PHE A 83 0.06 -16.04 1.25
CA PHE A 83 -1.37 -16.10 1.55
C PHE A 83 -2.24 -15.12 0.76
N GLU A 84 -1.66 -14.26 -0.09
CA GLU A 84 -2.40 -13.31 -0.91
C GLU A 84 -3.40 -14.00 -1.85
N VAL A 85 -2.97 -15.02 -2.58
CA VAL A 85 -3.82 -15.77 -3.52
C VAL A 85 -4.88 -16.60 -2.79
N PRO A 86 -4.56 -17.44 -1.77
CA PRO A 86 -5.55 -18.12 -0.98
C PRO A 86 -6.60 -17.20 -0.35
N SER A 87 -6.16 -16.05 0.18
CA SER A 87 -7.05 -15.06 0.78
C SER A 87 -8.05 -14.49 -0.23
N ASN A 88 -7.60 -14.17 -1.44
CA ASN A 88 -8.47 -13.65 -2.49
C ASN A 88 -9.48 -14.71 -2.97
N ILE A 89 -9.08 -15.98 -3.07
CA ILE A 89 -10.01 -17.08 -3.39
C ILE A 89 -11.11 -17.19 -2.32
N MET A 90 -10.74 -17.11 -1.05
CA MET A 90 -11.70 -17.15 0.05
C MET A 90 -12.64 -15.94 0.05
N MET A 91 -12.13 -14.76 -0.32
CA MET A 91 -12.98 -13.57 -0.47
C MET A 91 -14.05 -13.74 -1.55
N HIS A 92 -13.71 -14.36 -2.69
CA HIS A 92 -14.70 -14.68 -3.72
C HIS A 92 -15.79 -15.64 -3.23
N LYS A 93 -15.43 -16.62 -2.37
CA LYS A 93 -16.37 -17.61 -1.83
C LYS A 93 -17.25 -17.08 -0.72
N LEU A 94 -16.68 -16.30 0.21
CA LEU A 94 -17.36 -15.85 1.45
C LEU A 94 -17.94 -14.42 1.33
N GLY A 95 -17.58 -13.71 0.26
CA GLY A 95 -17.96 -12.32 0.04
C GLY A 95 -17.01 -11.30 0.71
N ALA A 96 -16.86 -10.15 0.07
CA ALA A 96 -15.87 -9.15 0.46
C ALA A 96 -16.12 -8.56 1.85
N ARG A 97 -17.38 -8.30 2.22
CA ARG A 97 -17.76 -7.76 3.53
C ARG A 97 -17.23 -8.60 4.69
N LEU A 98 -17.55 -9.90 4.70
CA LEU A 98 -17.14 -10.82 5.77
C LEU A 98 -15.62 -11.01 5.77
N TRP A 99 -15.03 -11.11 4.57
CA TRP A 99 -13.62 -11.42 4.46
C TRP A 99 -12.73 -10.23 4.81
N ILE A 100 -13.07 -9.02 4.41
CA ILE A 100 -12.36 -7.78 4.81
C ILE A 100 -12.44 -7.60 6.34
N ALA A 101 -13.63 -7.79 6.93
CA ALA A 101 -13.79 -7.72 8.38
C ALA A 101 -12.91 -8.76 9.10
N ARG A 102 -12.90 -10.02 8.61
CA ARG A 102 -12.03 -11.08 9.16
C ARG A 102 -10.56 -10.70 9.08
N ILE A 103 -10.11 -10.19 7.93
CA ILE A 103 -8.74 -9.73 7.76
C ILE A 103 -8.41 -8.69 8.82
N MET A 104 -9.19 -7.62 8.94
CA MET A 104 -8.94 -6.54 9.89
C MET A 104 -8.95 -7.00 11.35
N ILE A 105 -9.90 -7.83 11.74
CA ILE A 105 -9.99 -8.33 13.11
C ILE A 105 -8.82 -9.26 13.43
N SER A 106 -8.52 -10.25 12.58
CA SER A 106 -7.42 -11.18 12.82
C SER A 106 -6.06 -10.48 12.87
N TRP A 107 -5.85 -9.54 11.98
CA TRP A 107 -4.63 -8.75 11.94
C TRP A 107 -4.52 -7.79 13.14
N GLY A 108 -5.58 -7.09 13.55
CA GLY A 108 -5.57 -6.25 14.75
C GLY A 108 -5.22 -7.05 16.02
N ILE A 109 -5.76 -8.28 16.16
CA ILE A 109 -5.38 -9.18 17.25
C ILE A 109 -3.90 -9.54 17.20
N VAL A 110 -3.40 -9.95 16.03
CA VAL A 110 -1.99 -10.34 15.87
C VAL A 110 -1.06 -9.14 16.08
N SER A 111 -1.45 -7.93 15.61
CA SER A 111 -0.73 -6.68 15.87
C SER A 111 -0.60 -6.41 17.37
N ALA A 112 -1.70 -6.50 18.12
CA ALA A 112 -1.67 -6.38 19.57
C ALA A 112 -0.76 -7.42 20.23
N CYS A 113 -0.75 -8.68 19.75
CA CYS A 113 0.12 -9.74 20.28
C CYS A 113 1.63 -9.41 20.16
N THR A 114 2.02 -8.44 19.35
CA THR A 114 3.42 -7.98 19.28
C THR A 114 3.93 -7.49 20.65
N LEU A 115 3.06 -6.99 21.53
CA LEU A 115 3.43 -6.60 22.90
C LEU A 115 4.03 -7.75 23.74
N LEU A 116 3.77 -9.02 23.37
CA LEU A 116 4.24 -10.22 24.06
C LEU A 116 5.62 -10.68 23.57
N VAL A 117 6.15 -10.07 22.53
CA VAL A 117 7.46 -10.43 21.95
C VAL A 117 8.57 -10.20 22.95
N ARG A 118 9.44 -11.24 23.10
CA ARG A 118 10.62 -11.20 23.97
C ARG A 118 11.87 -11.73 23.28
N THR A 119 11.75 -12.49 22.20
CA THR A 119 12.84 -13.13 21.48
C THR A 119 12.77 -12.83 19.98
N PRO A 120 13.89 -12.90 19.25
CA PRO A 120 13.87 -12.75 17.79
C PRO A 120 12.91 -13.73 17.10
N THR A 121 12.90 -15.00 17.52
CA THR A 121 12.01 -16.03 16.94
C THR A 121 10.53 -15.67 17.14
N ALA A 122 10.14 -15.19 18.34
CA ALA A 122 8.79 -14.74 18.59
C ALA A 122 8.45 -13.53 17.72
N PHE A 123 9.40 -12.60 17.53
CA PHE A 123 9.22 -11.45 16.65
C PHE A 123 8.98 -11.90 15.20
N TYR A 124 9.79 -12.78 14.67
CA TYR A 124 9.61 -13.34 13.32
C TYR A 124 8.27 -14.05 13.17
N GLY A 125 7.88 -14.87 14.15
CA GLY A 125 6.60 -15.58 14.15
C GLY A 125 5.40 -14.64 14.11
N VAL A 126 5.37 -13.63 14.98
CA VAL A 126 4.28 -12.63 15.00
C VAL A 126 4.25 -11.82 13.71
N ARG A 127 5.41 -11.40 13.18
CA ARG A 127 5.49 -10.66 11.91
C ARG A 127 5.03 -11.49 10.71
N PHE A 128 5.38 -12.78 10.67
CA PHE A 128 4.89 -13.70 9.64
C PHE A 128 3.36 -13.88 9.73
N LEU A 129 2.84 -14.12 10.93
CA LEU A 129 1.40 -14.26 11.17
C LEU A 129 0.64 -12.98 10.83
N LEU A 130 1.24 -11.80 11.09
CA LEU A 130 0.66 -10.51 10.72
C LEU A 130 0.55 -10.38 9.20
N GLY A 131 1.61 -10.76 8.46
CA GLY A 131 1.59 -10.80 7.00
C GLY A 131 0.51 -11.75 6.46
N LEU A 132 0.40 -12.94 7.03
CA LEU A 132 -0.65 -13.91 6.71
C LEU A 132 -2.06 -13.34 6.98
N ALA A 133 -2.25 -12.69 8.13
CA ALA A 133 -3.56 -12.14 8.53
C ALA A 133 -3.99 -10.97 7.63
N GLU A 134 -3.05 -10.11 7.22
CA GLU A 134 -3.27 -8.95 6.34
C GLU A 134 -3.38 -9.33 4.86
N ALA A 135 -2.88 -10.52 4.49
CA ALA A 135 -2.84 -10.96 3.10
C ALA A 135 -4.21 -10.89 2.42
N GLY A 136 -4.23 -10.30 1.23
CA GLY A 136 -5.45 -10.12 0.44
C GLY A 136 -6.27 -8.87 0.79
N PHE A 137 -5.85 -8.03 1.74
CA PHE A 137 -6.60 -6.81 2.09
C PHE A 137 -6.66 -5.82 0.93
N PHE A 138 -5.52 -5.39 0.41
CA PHE A 138 -5.48 -4.43 -0.69
C PHE A 138 -6.15 -4.97 -1.97
N PRO A 139 -5.75 -6.14 -2.50
CA PRO A 139 -6.43 -6.69 -3.68
C PRO A 139 -7.90 -7.00 -3.42
N GLY A 140 -8.26 -7.32 -2.19
CA GLY A 140 -9.64 -7.52 -1.78
C GLY A 140 -10.50 -6.27 -1.86
N ILE A 141 -9.97 -5.12 -1.47
CA ILE A 141 -10.66 -3.84 -1.66
C ILE A 141 -10.79 -3.51 -3.14
N ILE A 142 -9.75 -3.75 -3.94
CA ILE A 142 -9.84 -3.58 -5.40
C ILE A 142 -10.94 -4.46 -5.98
N LEU A 143 -11.00 -5.73 -5.57
CA LEU A 143 -12.07 -6.65 -5.96
C LEU A 143 -13.45 -6.14 -5.51
N TYR A 144 -13.58 -5.67 -4.28
CA TYR A 144 -14.83 -5.08 -3.79
C TYR A 144 -15.28 -3.90 -4.65
N LEU A 145 -14.34 -3.01 -5.02
CA LEU A 145 -14.64 -1.90 -5.92
C LEU A 145 -15.10 -2.35 -7.32
N THR A 146 -14.70 -3.54 -7.80
CA THR A 146 -15.21 -4.08 -9.07
C THR A 146 -16.70 -4.44 -9.03
N HIS A 147 -17.24 -4.66 -7.85
CA HIS A 147 -18.68 -4.93 -7.68
C HIS A 147 -19.52 -3.65 -7.68
N TRP A 148 -18.90 -2.46 -7.65
CA TRP A 148 -19.57 -1.16 -7.57
C TRP A 148 -19.28 -0.23 -8.75
N TYR A 149 -18.08 -0.35 -9.35
CA TYR A 149 -17.62 0.57 -10.38
C TYR A 149 -17.15 -0.16 -11.64
N PRO A 150 -17.60 0.29 -12.83
CA PRO A 150 -17.01 -0.15 -14.09
C PRO A 150 -15.56 0.34 -14.20
N ALA A 151 -14.75 -0.31 -15.04
CA ALA A 151 -13.31 -0.09 -15.18
C ALA A 151 -12.95 1.40 -15.38
N ARG A 152 -13.71 2.10 -16.22
CA ARG A 152 -13.51 3.54 -16.52
C ARG A 152 -13.58 4.44 -15.28
N ARG A 153 -14.43 4.10 -14.28
CA ARG A 153 -14.58 4.86 -13.03
C ARG A 153 -13.72 4.31 -11.90
N ARG A 154 -13.46 3.01 -11.91
CA ARG A 154 -12.73 2.29 -10.86
C ARG A 154 -11.30 2.78 -10.70
N ALA A 155 -10.58 3.07 -11.79
CA ALA A 155 -9.20 3.57 -11.73
C ALA A 155 -9.08 4.85 -10.86
N LYS A 156 -10.02 5.79 -11.01
CA LYS A 156 -10.08 7.01 -10.19
C LYS A 156 -10.33 6.68 -8.72
N MET A 157 -11.21 5.72 -8.43
CA MET A 157 -11.52 5.32 -7.04
C MET A 157 -10.32 4.65 -6.36
N VAL A 158 -9.60 3.80 -7.10
CA VAL A 158 -8.36 3.18 -6.61
C VAL A 158 -7.30 4.24 -6.33
N ALA A 159 -7.09 5.19 -7.23
CA ALA A 159 -6.16 6.29 -7.02
C ALA A 159 -6.53 7.12 -5.77
N THR A 160 -7.82 7.43 -5.59
CA THR A 160 -8.32 8.13 -4.38
C THR A 160 -8.08 7.30 -3.12
N PHE A 161 -8.30 6.00 -3.18
CA PHE A 161 -8.05 5.10 -2.07
C PHE A 161 -6.56 5.04 -1.66
N MET A 162 -5.63 5.11 -2.63
CA MET A 162 -4.20 5.10 -2.36
C MET A 162 -3.69 6.36 -1.61
N VAL A 163 -4.47 7.45 -1.56
CA VAL A 163 -4.17 8.62 -0.73
C VAL A 163 -4.08 8.26 0.76
N ALA A 164 -4.69 7.15 1.17
CA ALA A 164 -4.53 6.64 2.53
C ALA A 164 -3.07 6.39 2.94
N ILE A 165 -2.17 6.05 2.00
CA ILE A 165 -0.75 5.77 2.29
C ILE A 165 -0.05 7.00 2.89
N PRO A 166 0.07 8.15 2.19
CA PRO A 166 0.69 9.31 2.78
C PRO A 166 -0.10 9.87 3.97
N LEU A 167 -1.45 9.77 3.96
CA LEU A 167 -2.27 10.19 5.08
C LEU A 167 -1.94 9.41 6.36
N SER A 168 -1.73 8.09 6.24
CA SER A 168 -1.31 7.25 7.37
C SER A 168 0.07 7.66 7.90
N GLY A 169 1.00 8.03 7.03
CA GLY A 169 2.31 8.51 7.44
C GLY A 169 2.25 9.86 8.16
N ILE A 170 1.37 10.77 7.68
CA ILE A 170 1.15 12.08 8.31
C ILE A 170 0.55 11.93 9.72
N LEU A 171 -0.41 11.02 9.88
CA LEU A 171 -1.08 10.80 11.17
C LEU A 171 -0.30 9.86 12.08
N GLY A 172 0.30 8.80 11.53
CA GLY A 172 0.95 7.75 12.29
C GLY A 172 2.18 8.22 13.05
N GLY A 173 2.98 9.09 12.46
CA GLY A 173 4.15 9.67 13.14
C GLY A 173 3.79 10.35 14.45
N PRO A 174 2.95 11.40 14.42
CA PRO A 174 2.48 12.08 15.63
C PRO A 174 1.81 11.16 16.64
N ILE A 175 0.93 10.25 16.20
CA ILE A 175 0.21 9.31 17.07
C ILE A 175 1.20 8.36 17.74
N SER A 176 2.06 7.69 16.97
CA SER A 176 3.06 6.75 17.51
C SER A 176 4.04 7.44 18.44
N GLY A 177 4.51 8.64 18.06
CA GLY A 177 5.41 9.47 18.89
C GLY A 177 4.76 9.85 20.21
N PHE A 178 3.49 10.27 20.19
CA PHE A 178 2.72 10.60 21.38
C PHE A 178 2.57 9.40 22.30
N ILE A 179 2.09 8.28 21.78
CA ILE A 179 1.90 7.06 22.57
C ILE A 179 3.23 6.63 23.22
N MET A 180 4.28 6.55 22.44
CA MET A 180 5.58 6.10 22.93
C MET A 180 6.21 7.05 23.94
N GLN A 181 5.95 8.35 23.86
CA GLN A 181 6.46 9.34 24.80
C GLN A 181 5.70 9.34 26.13
N PHE A 182 4.37 9.38 26.08
CA PHE A 182 3.54 9.64 27.27
C PHE A 182 3.09 8.35 27.98
N PHE A 183 3.04 7.21 27.30
CA PHE A 183 2.70 5.94 27.92
C PHE A 183 3.92 5.11 28.35
N SER A 184 5.13 5.56 28.06
CA SER A 184 6.34 4.86 28.52
C SER A 184 6.44 4.89 30.03
N GLY A 185 6.57 3.69 30.66
CA GLY A 185 6.62 3.52 32.11
C GLY A 185 5.25 3.32 32.79
N VAL A 186 4.14 3.58 32.11
CA VAL A 186 2.80 3.30 32.62
C VAL A 186 2.65 1.79 32.82
N HIS A 187 2.25 1.37 34.03
CA HIS A 187 2.23 -0.04 34.46
C HIS A 187 3.57 -0.78 34.28
N GLY A 188 4.68 -0.05 34.28
CA GLY A 188 6.03 -0.64 34.07
C GLY A 188 6.30 -1.09 32.63
N TRP A 189 5.45 -0.74 31.67
CA TRP A 189 5.62 -1.13 30.29
C TRP A 189 6.36 -0.06 29.48
N PRO A 190 7.28 -0.45 28.55
CA PRO A 190 7.88 0.48 27.62
C PRO A 190 6.84 0.97 26.61
N GLY A 191 7.05 2.18 26.07
CA GLY A 191 6.11 2.84 25.16
C GLY A 191 5.76 2.04 23.92
N TRP A 192 6.70 1.22 23.39
CA TRP A 192 6.44 0.41 22.21
C TRP A 192 5.38 -0.69 22.43
N LYS A 193 5.20 -1.20 23.67
CA LYS A 193 4.13 -2.14 23.97
C LYS A 193 2.76 -1.48 23.93
N TRP A 194 2.68 -0.26 24.50
CA TRP A 194 1.48 0.56 24.42
C TRP A 194 1.13 0.94 22.98
N LEU A 195 2.15 1.20 22.16
CA LEU A 195 1.95 1.50 20.74
C LEU A 195 1.17 0.39 20.03
N PHE A 196 1.65 -0.85 20.11
CA PHE A 196 0.96 -1.97 19.47
C PHE A 196 -0.43 -2.23 20.05
N LEU A 197 -0.61 -2.05 21.35
CA LEU A 197 -1.91 -2.25 21.99
C LEU A 197 -2.92 -1.17 21.56
N LEU A 198 -2.54 0.10 21.63
CA LEU A 198 -3.46 1.22 21.39
C LEU A 198 -3.76 1.41 19.88
N GLU A 199 -2.81 1.16 18.99
CA GLU A 199 -3.06 1.24 17.53
C GLU A 199 -3.85 0.05 17.00
N ALA A 200 -3.82 -1.12 17.65
CA ALA A 200 -4.68 -2.24 17.29
C ALA A 200 -6.17 -1.98 17.58
N VAL A 201 -6.50 -1.16 18.58
CA VAL A 201 -7.90 -0.88 18.95
C VAL A 201 -8.70 -0.26 17.81
N PRO A 202 -8.27 0.83 17.14
CA PRO A 202 -8.96 1.36 15.96
C PRO A 202 -9.15 0.31 14.86
N THR A 203 -8.15 -0.53 14.61
CA THR A 203 -8.22 -1.58 13.59
C THR A 203 -9.31 -2.61 13.92
N LEU A 204 -9.39 -3.04 15.16
CA LEU A 204 -10.45 -3.95 15.63
C LEU A 204 -11.84 -3.30 15.53
N LEU A 205 -11.98 -2.05 15.98
CA LEU A 205 -13.25 -1.32 15.91
C LEU A 205 -13.73 -1.12 14.47
N VAL A 206 -12.83 -0.70 13.56
CA VAL A 206 -13.16 -0.52 12.15
C VAL A 206 -13.41 -1.88 11.48
N GLY A 207 -12.68 -2.93 11.86
CA GLY A 207 -12.93 -4.31 11.41
C GLY A 207 -14.33 -4.79 11.78
N VAL A 208 -14.77 -4.56 13.01
CA VAL A 208 -16.15 -4.86 13.44
C VAL A 208 -17.15 -3.96 12.72
N ALA A 209 -16.88 -2.66 12.60
CA ALA A 209 -17.75 -1.73 11.86
C ALA A 209 -17.95 -2.15 10.40
N THR A 210 -16.94 -2.77 9.76
CA THR A 210 -17.03 -3.29 8.39
C THR A 210 -18.20 -4.28 8.22
N LEU A 211 -18.49 -5.09 9.23
CA LEU A 211 -19.60 -6.03 9.22
C LEU A 211 -20.99 -5.36 9.13
N PHE A 212 -21.10 -4.12 9.59
CA PHE A 212 -22.36 -3.39 9.62
C PHE A 212 -22.44 -2.32 8.53
N TYR A 213 -21.30 -1.80 8.09
CA TYR A 213 -21.26 -0.65 7.19
C TYR A 213 -21.15 -1.03 5.71
N LEU A 214 -20.38 -2.07 5.37
CA LEU A 214 -20.23 -2.52 4.00
C LEU A 214 -21.38 -3.47 3.60
N ASP A 215 -21.89 -3.29 2.40
CA ASP A 215 -22.85 -4.21 1.79
C ASP A 215 -22.12 -5.24 0.92
N SER A 216 -22.65 -6.46 0.83
CA SER A 216 -22.06 -7.53 0.02
C SER A 216 -22.14 -7.30 -1.49
N GLY A 217 -22.91 -6.30 -1.92
CA GLY A 217 -23.08 -5.91 -3.32
C GLY A 217 -24.29 -5.01 -3.51
N ILE A 218 -24.50 -4.55 -4.74
CA ILE A 218 -25.52 -3.55 -5.12
C ILE A 218 -26.91 -3.97 -4.66
N ARG A 219 -27.29 -5.24 -4.87
CA ARG A 219 -28.64 -5.74 -4.49
C ARG A 219 -28.95 -5.62 -3.01
N HIS A 220 -27.93 -5.76 -2.15
CA HIS A 220 -28.09 -5.73 -0.70
C HIS A 220 -28.03 -4.29 -0.12
N ALA A 221 -27.71 -3.31 -0.94
CA ALA A 221 -27.59 -1.91 -0.52
C ALA A 221 -28.99 -1.28 -0.31
N LYS A 222 -29.38 -1.17 0.97
CA LYS A 222 -30.69 -0.60 1.36
C LYS A 222 -30.78 0.93 1.11
N TRP A 223 -29.64 1.59 0.94
CA TRP A 223 -29.54 3.04 0.71
C TRP A 223 -29.62 3.43 -0.78
N LEU A 224 -29.70 2.46 -1.69
CA LEU A 224 -29.96 2.66 -3.12
C LEU A 224 -31.44 2.35 -3.43
N ASN A 225 -32.04 3.15 -4.28
CA ASN A 225 -33.36 2.84 -4.86
C ASN A 225 -33.21 1.83 -6.01
N GLU A 226 -34.33 1.30 -6.52
CA GLU A 226 -34.30 0.26 -7.54
C GLU A 226 -33.77 0.76 -8.90
N GLU A 227 -34.03 2.02 -9.27
CA GLU A 227 -33.50 2.62 -10.49
C GLU A 227 -31.97 2.78 -10.43
N GLU A 228 -31.44 3.22 -9.28
CA GLU A 228 -30.00 3.30 -9.02
C GLU A 228 -29.33 1.93 -9.09
N LYS A 229 -29.96 0.89 -8.51
CA LYS A 229 -29.44 -0.48 -8.57
C LYS A 229 -29.42 -1.01 -10.00
N GLN A 230 -30.51 -0.84 -10.76
CA GLN A 230 -30.59 -1.27 -12.15
C GLN A 230 -29.54 -0.58 -13.02
N LEU A 231 -29.32 0.72 -12.83
CA LEU A 231 -28.27 1.47 -13.52
C LEU A 231 -26.87 0.87 -13.26
N LEU A 232 -26.54 0.66 -11.98
CA LEU A 232 -25.22 0.14 -11.59
C LEU A 232 -25.01 -1.29 -12.09
N GLU A 233 -26.01 -2.17 -11.95
CA GLU A 233 -25.94 -3.56 -12.45
C GLU A 233 -25.86 -3.59 -13.98
N GLY A 234 -26.61 -2.74 -14.68
CA GLY A 234 -26.56 -2.62 -16.13
C GLY A 234 -25.15 -2.26 -16.63
N ASN A 235 -24.54 -1.21 -16.04
CA ASN A 235 -23.21 -0.78 -16.41
C ASN A 235 -22.15 -1.89 -16.15
N LEU A 236 -22.28 -2.66 -15.08
CA LEU A 236 -21.39 -3.79 -14.78
C LEU A 236 -21.65 -5.00 -15.71
N ALA A 237 -22.90 -5.24 -16.09
CA ALA A 237 -23.24 -6.32 -17.01
C ALA A 237 -22.71 -6.05 -18.42
N GLU A 238 -22.73 -4.80 -18.87
CA GLU A 238 -22.11 -4.40 -20.15
C GLU A 238 -20.59 -4.68 -20.15
N GLU A 239 -19.87 -4.31 -19.07
CA GLU A 239 -18.45 -4.58 -18.96
C GLU A 239 -18.12 -6.09 -19.01
N ARG A 240 -18.98 -6.93 -18.42
CA ARG A 240 -18.77 -8.39 -18.40
C ARG A 240 -18.85 -9.03 -19.79
N LYS A 241 -19.61 -8.47 -20.71
CA LYS A 241 -19.73 -8.94 -22.11
C LYS A 241 -18.40 -8.87 -22.87
N PHE A 242 -17.52 -7.94 -22.47
CA PHE A 242 -16.22 -7.70 -23.11
C PHE A 242 -15.04 -8.40 -22.40
N LYS A 243 -15.27 -9.20 -21.35
CA LYS A 243 -14.20 -9.96 -20.69
C LYS A 243 -13.78 -11.13 -21.57
N ILE A 244 -12.53 -11.08 -22.01
CA ILE A 244 -11.84 -12.13 -22.78
C ILE A 244 -11.31 -13.19 -21.80
N GLU A 245 -11.32 -14.46 -22.23
CA GLU A 245 -10.82 -15.62 -21.46
C GLU A 245 -9.35 -15.48 -21.02
N HIS A 246 -9.03 -16.09 -19.88
CA HIS A 246 -7.71 -15.98 -19.25
C HIS A 246 -6.64 -16.75 -20.01
N PRO A 247 -5.47 -16.16 -20.30
CA PRO A 247 -4.33 -16.90 -20.85
C PRO A 247 -3.74 -17.83 -19.79
N SER A 248 -2.99 -18.83 -20.25
CA SER A 248 -2.20 -19.71 -19.40
C SER A 248 -1.19 -18.88 -18.58
N LEU A 249 -1.09 -19.18 -17.27
CA LEU A 249 -0.10 -18.55 -16.38
C LEU A 249 1.33 -18.72 -16.92
N LEU A 250 1.64 -19.85 -17.54
CA LEU A 250 2.96 -20.11 -18.17
C LEU A 250 3.30 -19.10 -19.24
N ALA A 251 2.32 -18.66 -20.07
CA ALA A 251 2.54 -17.64 -21.09
C ALA A 251 2.91 -16.28 -20.48
N VAL A 252 2.36 -15.95 -19.30
CA VAL A 252 2.66 -14.70 -18.59
C VAL A 252 4.08 -14.70 -18.06
N PHE A 253 4.55 -15.81 -17.49
CA PHE A 253 5.94 -15.92 -17.00
C PHE A 253 7.00 -15.90 -18.13
N SER A 254 6.62 -16.25 -19.35
CA SER A 254 7.49 -16.21 -20.52
C SER A 254 7.58 -14.82 -21.18
N ASP A 255 6.70 -13.88 -20.80
CA ASP A 255 6.72 -12.53 -21.37
C ASP A 255 7.77 -11.65 -20.65
N GLY A 256 8.84 -11.30 -21.35
CA GLY A 256 9.90 -10.43 -20.84
C GLY A 256 9.40 -9.03 -20.40
N ARG A 257 8.23 -8.59 -20.90
CA ARG A 257 7.61 -7.32 -20.51
C ARG A 257 7.11 -7.36 -19.06
N VAL A 258 6.61 -8.51 -18.63
CA VAL A 258 6.16 -8.72 -17.24
C VAL A 258 7.35 -8.60 -16.29
N TRP A 259 8.49 -9.21 -16.64
CA TRP A 259 9.70 -9.12 -15.83
C TRP A 259 10.30 -7.71 -15.81
N LEU A 260 10.26 -7.00 -16.96
CA LEU A 260 10.66 -5.60 -17.01
C LEU A 260 9.84 -4.71 -16.09
N MET A 261 8.49 -4.85 -16.12
CA MET A 261 7.60 -4.11 -15.24
C MET A 261 7.80 -4.54 -13.77
N SER A 262 8.03 -5.83 -13.52
CA SER A 262 8.33 -6.35 -12.18
C SER A 262 9.60 -5.72 -11.59
N TRP A 263 10.65 -5.58 -12.38
CA TRP A 263 11.89 -4.93 -11.96
C TRP A 263 11.70 -3.44 -11.65
N ILE A 264 10.97 -2.72 -12.52
CA ILE A 264 10.68 -1.30 -12.28
C ILE A 264 9.88 -1.14 -10.98
N TYR A 265 8.84 -1.95 -10.77
CA TYR A 265 8.04 -1.88 -9.54
C TYR A 265 8.84 -2.29 -8.30
N PHE A 266 9.65 -3.34 -8.39
CA PHE A 266 10.57 -3.74 -7.33
C PHE A 266 11.49 -2.59 -6.93
N SER A 267 12.07 -1.87 -7.90
CA SER A 267 12.95 -0.73 -7.66
C SER A 267 12.24 0.44 -6.96
N CYS A 268 11.00 0.75 -7.35
CA CYS A 268 10.16 1.74 -6.65
C CYS A 268 9.85 1.28 -5.22
N ALA A 269 9.46 0.02 -5.07
CA ALA A 269 9.04 -0.54 -3.79
C ALA A 269 10.20 -0.68 -2.79
N MET A 270 11.44 -0.92 -3.27
CA MET A 270 12.63 -0.96 -2.42
C MET A 270 12.79 0.30 -1.58
N GLY A 271 12.74 1.46 -2.21
CA GLY A 271 12.84 2.73 -1.49
C GLY A 271 11.59 3.05 -0.67
N GLN A 272 10.40 2.73 -1.17
CA GLN A 272 9.15 2.94 -0.43
C GLN A 272 9.15 2.18 0.90
N TYR A 273 9.46 0.88 0.90
CA TYR A 273 9.46 0.07 2.12
C TYR A 273 10.63 0.41 3.04
N ALA A 274 11.81 0.76 2.48
CA ALA A 274 12.90 1.31 3.27
C ALA A 274 12.45 2.51 4.09
N LEU A 275 11.90 3.52 3.43
CA LEU A 275 11.42 4.73 4.09
C LEU A 275 10.27 4.42 5.07
N THR A 276 9.35 3.53 4.73
CA THR A 276 8.24 3.13 5.60
C THR A 276 8.74 2.61 6.96
N PHE A 277 9.75 1.74 6.98
CA PHE A 277 10.20 1.11 8.23
C PHE A 277 11.36 1.83 8.92
N TRP A 278 12.16 2.61 8.18
CA TRP A 278 13.34 3.28 8.72
C TRP A 278 13.19 4.78 8.90
N MET A 279 12.10 5.41 8.43
CA MET A 279 11.89 6.85 8.53
C MET A 279 12.12 7.41 9.95
N PRO A 280 11.55 6.81 11.03
CA PRO A 280 11.82 7.28 12.39
C PRO A 280 13.30 7.18 12.78
N THR A 281 13.99 6.13 12.31
CA THR A 281 15.43 5.94 12.55
C THR A 281 16.23 7.03 11.85
N PHE A 282 15.94 7.35 10.60
CA PHE A 282 16.64 8.40 9.85
C PHE A 282 16.43 9.78 10.45
N VAL A 283 15.22 10.09 10.93
CA VAL A 283 14.96 11.34 11.65
C VAL A 283 15.73 11.39 12.98
N LYS A 284 15.84 10.25 13.68
CA LYS A 284 16.65 10.14 14.91
C LYS A 284 18.13 10.36 14.62
N THR A 285 18.69 9.73 13.59
CA THR A 285 20.10 9.89 13.20
C THR A 285 20.42 11.28 12.69
N ALA A 286 19.44 12.02 12.17
CA ALA A 286 19.56 13.45 11.85
C ALA A 286 19.62 14.37 13.08
N GLY A 287 19.67 13.82 14.31
CA GLY A 287 19.88 14.56 15.55
C GLY A 287 18.64 14.84 16.39
N VAL A 288 17.45 14.36 15.99
CA VAL A 288 16.20 14.53 16.76
C VAL A 288 16.16 13.50 17.90
N LYS A 289 16.13 13.97 19.16
CA LYS A 289 16.26 13.10 20.35
C LYS A 289 14.92 12.64 20.93
N SER A 290 13.91 13.54 20.97
CA SER A 290 12.59 13.22 21.55
C SER A 290 11.79 12.32 20.61
N VAL A 291 11.20 11.24 21.13
CA VAL A 291 10.38 10.31 20.37
C VAL A 291 9.13 10.99 19.81
N LEU A 292 8.54 11.91 20.57
CA LEU A 292 7.43 12.74 20.09
C LEU A 292 7.85 13.61 18.90
N ASN A 293 9.00 14.29 19.02
CA ASN A 293 9.50 15.15 17.95
C ASN A 293 9.89 14.32 16.70
N ILE A 294 10.44 13.12 16.87
CA ILE A 294 10.67 12.19 15.76
C ILE A 294 9.33 11.91 15.06
N GLY A 295 8.27 11.59 15.81
CA GLY A 295 6.94 11.36 15.28
C GLY A 295 6.38 12.57 14.51
N LEU A 296 6.46 13.76 15.11
CA LEU A 296 5.97 15.00 14.48
C LEU A 296 6.75 15.33 13.19
N ILE A 297 8.07 15.23 13.23
CA ILE A 297 8.94 15.56 12.09
C ILE A 297 8.78 14.56 10.96
N THR A 298 8.52 13.28 11.24
CA THR A 298 8.25 12.29 10.18
C THR A 298 7.01 12.61 9.35
N ALA A 299 6.07 13.41 9.85
CA ALA A 299 4.94 13.88 9.06
C ALA A 299 5.36 14.78 7.88
N ILE A 300 6.48 15.51 7.98
CA ILE A 300 6.96 16.44 6.94
C ILE A 300 7.28 15.72 5.62
N PRO A 301 8.10 14.66 5.59
CA PRO A 301 8.33 13.88 4.39
C PRO A 301 7.05 13.30 3.77
N TYR A 302 6.08 12.87 4.60
CA TYR A 302 4.81 12.35 4.11
C TYR A 302 3.88 13.44 3.55
N LEU A 303 3.90 14.65 4.12
CA LEU A 303 3.22 15.82 3.53
C LEU A 303 3.80 16.18 2.16
N ALA A 304 5.14 16.20 2.04
CA ALA A 304 5.80 16.42 0.76
C ALA A 304 5.43 15.32 -0.25
N THR A 305 5.35 14.07 0.19
CA THR A 305 4.91 12.93 -0.63
C THR A 305 3.47 13.14 -1.12
N ALA A 306 2.54 13.50 -0.24
CA ALA A 306 1.14 13.71 -0.60
C ALA A 306 0.97 14.82 -1.64
N ALA A 307 1.64 15.96 -1.43
CA ALA A 307 1.64 17.07 -2.38
C ALA A 307 2.22 16.64 -3.74
N THR A 308 3.36 15.95 -3.73
CA THR A 308 4.01 15.47 -4.95
C THR A 308 3.16 14.46 -5.71
N MET A 309 2.50 13.52 -5.04
CA MET A 309 1.57 12.57 -5.67
C MET A 309 0.46 13.28 -6.45
N VAL A 310 -0.16 14.31 -5.86
CA VAL A 310 -1.25 15.05 -6.50
C VAL A 310 -0.73 15.86 -7.70
N LEU A 311 0.38 16.58 -7.51
CA LEU A 311 0.96 17.45 -8.54
C LEU A 311 1.49 16.64 -9.74
N LEU A 312 2.23 15.57 -9.47
CA LEU A 312 2.77 14.71 -10.53
C LEU A 312 1.69 13.94 -11.26
N GLY A 313 0.68 13.41 -10.54
CA GLY A 313 -0.46 12.74 -11.16
C GLY A 313 -1.21 13.68 -12.10
N ALA A 314 -1.56 14.88 -11.64
CA ALA A 314 -2.24 15.88 -12.47
C ALA A 314 -1.39 16.34 -13.67
N SER A 315 -0.06 16.44 -13.51
CA SER A 315 0.84 16.82 -14.59
C SER A 315 0.99 15.69 -15.62
N ALA A 316 1.14 14.44 -15.17
CA ALA A 316 1.24 13.28 -16.04
C ALA A 316 0.00 13.08 -16.91
N ASP A 317 -1.19 13.25 -16.30
CA ASP A 317 -2.47 13.16 -17.01
C ASP A 317 -2.66 14.27 -18.05
N ARG A 318 -2.28 15.52 -17.71
CA ARG A 318 -2.37 16.65 -18.64
C ARG A 318 -1.44 16.55 -19.82
N ARG A 319 -0.21 16.03 -19.60
CA ARG A 319 0.82 15.95 -20.65
C ARG A 319 0.83 14.63 -21.40
N LEU A 320 0.05 13.64 -20.94
CA LEU A 320 0.04 12.27 -21.45
C LEU A 320 1.45 11.67 -21.55
N GLU A 321 2.32 12.09 -20.63
CA GLU A 321 3.72 11.68 -20.56
C GLU A 321 3.96 11.00 -19.20
N ARG A 322 4.34 9.72 -19.20
CA ARG A 322 4.45 8.90 -18.00
C ARG A 322 5.87 8.54 -17.64
N ARG A 323 6.76 8.41 -18.64
CA ARG A 323 8.13 7.96 -18.42
C ARG A 323 8.94 8.96 -17.60
N TRP A 324 8.96 10.23 -18.04
CA TRP A 324 9.70 11.27 -17.33
C TRP A 324 9.05 11.64 -16.00
N HIS A 325 7.70 11.58 -15.90
CA HIS A 325 7.00 11.78 -14.65
C HIS A 325 7.26 10.68 -13.61
N LEU A 326 7.74 9.51 -14.04
CA LEU A 326 8.20 8.45 -13.14
C LEU A 326 9.72 8.52 -12.91
N ALA A 327 10.52 8.67 -13.94
CA ALA A 327 11.98 8.62 -13.85
C ALA A 327 12.58 9.82 -13.08
N ILE A 328 12.12 11.05 -13.36
CA ILE A 328 12.65 12.26 -12.69
C ILE A 328 12.45 12.20 -11.17
N PRO A 329 11.24 11.92 -10.64
CA PRO A 329 11.05 11.76 -9.20
C PRO A 329 11.90 10.65 -8.59
N MET A 330 12.05 9.51 -9.28
CA MET A 330 12.92 8.43 -8.79
C MET A 330 14.37 8.89 -8.66
N VAL A 331 14.91 9.59 -9.66
CA VAL A 331 16.29 10.12 -9.62
C VAL A 331 16.42 11.19 -8.51
N ALA A 332 15.47 12.10 -8.40
CA ALA A 332 15.45 13.10 -7.34
C ALA A 332 15.35 12.44 -5.95
N GLY A 333 14.53 11.39 -5.84
CA GLY A 333 14.41 10.60 -4.62
C GLY A 333 15.71 9.88 -4.25
N ALA A 334 16.40 9.28 -5.23
CA ALA A 334 17.70 8.64 -5.04
C ALA A 334 18.76 9.66 -4.58
N ALA A 335 18.81 10.85 -5.19
CA ALA A 335 19.66 11.94 -4.74
C ALA A 335 19.31 12.37 -3.30
N GLY A 336 18.01 12.47 -2.98
CA GLY A 336 17.54 12.77 -1.62
C GLY A 336 18.00 11.73 -0.59
N LEU A 337 17.98 10.43 -0.93
CA LEU A 337 18.49 9.37 -0.04
C LEU A 337 19.98 9.58 0.28
N VAL A 338 20.81 9.80 -0.74
CA VAL A 338 22.25 10.04 -0.56
C VAL A 338 22.50 11.31 0.24
N LEU A 339 21.91 12.43 -0.19
CA LEU A 339 22.14 13.73 0.45
C LEU A 339 21.61 13.77 1.89
N SER A 340 20.56 13.03 2.23
CA SER A 340 20.02 12.99 3.60
C SER A 340 21.01 12.39 4.60
N VAL A 341 21.78 11.37 4.20
CA VAL A 341 22.76 10.74 5.07
C VAL A 341 24.07 11.51 5.12
N GLU A 342 24.47 12.18 4.03
CA GLU A 342 25.63 13.07 4.03
C GLU A 342 25.38 14.34 4.84
N ALA A 343 24.15 14.86 4.84
CA ALA A 343 23.75 16.02 5.63
C ALA A 343 23.37 15.68 7.09
N SER A 344 23.65 14.48 7.57
CA SER A 344 23.21 14.01 8.91
C SER A 344 23.66 14.88 10.08
N LEU A 345 24.74 15.64 9.93
CA LEU A 345 25.20 16.63 10.94
C LEU A 345 24.36 17.92 10.96
N HIS A 346 23.53 18.15 9.95
CA HIS A 346 22.67 19.32 9.82
C HIS A 346 21.21 18.88 9.75
N THR A 347 20.54 18.77 10.90
CA THR A 347 19.18 18.23 11.05
C THR A 347 18.20 18.77 10.01
N VAL A 348 18.16 20.08 9.78
CA VAL A 348 17.22 20.69 8.81
C VAL A 348 17.49 20.22 7.39
N LEU A 349 18.75 20.19 6.96
CA LEU A 349 19.12 19.72 5.62
C LEU A 349 18.86 18.22 5.45
N ALA A 350 19.16 17.42 6.46
CA ALA A 350 18.89 15.98 6.44
C ALA A 350 17.39 15.72 6.26
N ILE A 351 16.52 16.43 6.99
CA ILE A 351 15.07 16.29 6.87
C ILE A 351 14.54 16.82 5.53
N LEU A 352 15.11 17.91 5.02
CA LEU A 352 14.78 18.42 3.69
C LEU A 352 15.07 17.37 2.61
N PHE A 353 16.29 16.81 2.61
CA PHE A 353 16.67 15.77 1.65
C PHE A 353 15.89 14.48 1.85
N LEU A 354 15.57 14.10 3.09
CA LEU A 354 14.71 12.98 3.39
C LEU A 354 13.27 13.20 2.86
N SER A 355 12.79 14.45 2.88
CA SER A 355 11.50 14.81 2.29
C SER A 355 11.53 14.71 0.76
N ILE A 356 12.63 15.10 0.12
CA ILE A 356 12.84 14.91 -1.32
C ILE A 356 12.90 13.40 -1.65
N ALA A 357 13.60 12.61 -0.82
CA ALA A 357 13.65 11.16 -0.96
C ALA A 357 12.27 10.53 -0.91
N ALA A 358 11.48 10.85 0.12
CA ALA A 358 10.14 10.32 0.30
C ALA A 358 9.20 10.75 -0.84
N ALA A 359 9.22 12.04 -1.18
CA ALA A 359 8.43 12.59 -2.27
C ALA A 359 8.75 11.94 -3.62
N GLY A 360 10.04 11.74 -3.92
CA GLY A 360 10.46 11.14 -5.18
C GLY A 360 10.16 9.64 -5.28
N VAL A 361 10.44 8.89 -4.21
CA VAL A 361 10.32 7.42 -4.22
C VAL A 361 8.88 6.97 -3.98
N ILE A 362 8.20 7.47 -2.94
CA ILE A 362 6.86 6.99 -2.58
C ILE A 362 5.81 7.48 -3.59
N ALA A 363 5.92 8.74 -4.07
CA ALA A 363 4.99 9.25 -5.07
C ALA A 363 5.12 8.60 -6.45
N SER A 364 6.23 7.91 -6.73
CA SER A 364 6.42 7.18 -7.98
C SER A 364 5.54 5.92 -8.08
N ALA A 365 5.18 5.28 -6.96
CA ALA A 365 4.43 4.03 -6.96
C ALA A 365 3.04 4.11 -7.63
N PRO A 366 2.17 5.10 -7.36
CA PRO A 366 0.91 5.24 -8.10
C PRO A 366 1.10 5.53 -9.59
N LEU A 367 2.12 6.31 -9.96
CA LEU A 367 2.43 6.61 -11.36
C LEU A 367 2.89 5.36 -12.11
N PHE A 368 3.66 4.50 -11.45
CA PHE A 368 4.09 3.22 -12.01
C PHE A 368 2.90 2.41 -12.52
N TRP A 369 1.79 2.31 -11.77
CA TRP A 369 0.65 1.49 -12.14
C TRP A 369 -0.04 1.91 -13.45
N SER A 370 0.23 3.11 -13.94
CA SER A 370 -0.21 3.53 -15.26
C SER A 370 0.56 2.87 -16.42
N LEU A 371 1.79 2.38 -16.19
CA LEU A 371 2.61 1.73 -17.21
C LEU A 371 2.14 0.29 -17.53
N PRO A 372 1.99 -0.63 -16.55
CA PRO A 372 1.52 -1.98 -16.85
C PRO A 372 0.17 -2.01 -17.55
N THR A 373 -0.75 -1.12 -17.18
CA THR A 373 -2.09 -1.04 -17.79
C THR A 373 -2.05 -0.56 -19.25
N ALA A 374 -1.05 0.21 -19.62
CA ALA A 374 -0.84 0.66 -21.02
C ALA A 374 -0.03 -0.34 -21.84
N PHE A 375 0.90 -1.07 -21.21
CA PHE A 375 1.88 -1.93 -21.85
C PHE A 375 1.43 -3.38 -21.99
N LEU A 376 0.68 -3.89 -20.99
CA LEU A 376 0.10 -5.22 -20.99
C LEU A 376 -1.35 -5.12 -21.48
N SER A 377 -1.67 -5.77 -22.59
CA SER A 377 -3.00 -5.76 -23.20
C SER A 377 -3.62 -7.16 -23.24
N GLY A 378 -4.95 -7.21 -23.33
CA GLY A 378 -5.69 -8.47 -23.46
C GLY A 378 -5.79 -9.27 -22.17
N ALA A 379 -6.06 -10.55 -22.31
CA ALA A 379 -6.28 -11.47 -21.20
C ALA A 379 -5.02 -11.68 -20.32
N ALA A 380 -3.81 -11.55 -20.91
CA ALA A 380 -2.53 -11.61 -20.20
C ALA A 380 -2.32 -10.45 -19.21
N ALA A 381 -3.00 -9.32 -19.38
CA ALA A 381 -2.79 -8.12 -18.56
C ALA A 381 -3.09 -8.36 -17.08
N ALA A 382 -4.21 -8.99 -16.75
CA ALA A 382 -4.60 -9.20 -15.35
C ALA A 382 -3.62 -10.13 -14.61
N ALA A 383 -3.22 -11.24 -15.24
CA ALA A 383 -2.25 -12.17 -14.67
C ALA A 383 -0.84 -11.54 -14.61
N GLY A 384 -0.44 -10.78 -15.65
CA GLY A 384 0.82 -10.04 -15.66
C GLY A 384 0.90 -8.99 -14.56
N ILE A 385 -0.17 -8.21 -14.34
CA ILE A 385 -0.26 -7.24 -13.25
C ILE A 385 -0.13 -7.93 -11.88
N ALA A 386 -0.73 -9.11 -11.71
CA ALA A 386 -0.60 -9.88 -10.47
C ALA A 386 0.85 -10.33 -10.23
N VAL A 387 1.56 -10.82 -11.25
CA VAL A 387 2.97 -11.20 -11.15
C VAL A 387 3.83 -9.99 -10.82
N VAL A 388 3.62 -8.86 -11.52
CA VAL A 388 4.34 -7.60 -11.26
C VAL A 388 4.15 -7.16 -9.81
N ASN A 389 2.91 -7.21 -9.30
CA ASN A 389 2.62 -6.86 -7.90
C ASN A 389 3.33 -7.80 -6.91
N SER A 390 3.24 -9.10 -7.15
CA SER A 390 3.84 -10.10 -6.26
C SER A 390 5.37 -9.98 -6.20
N VAL A 391 6.03 -9.89 -7.36
CA VAL A 391 7.48 -9.71 -7.44
C VAL A 391 7.90 -8.37 -6.82
N GLY A 392 7.18 -7.29 -7.13
CA GLY A 392 7.48 -5.98 -6.56
C GLY A 392 7.34 -5.95 -5.03
N ASN A 393 6.35 -6.64 -4.47
CA ASN A 393 6.18 -6.73 -3.02
C ASN A 393 7.30 -7.49 -2.29
N LEU A 394 8.09 -8.35 -2.99
CA LEU A 394 9.29 -8.93 -2.41
C LEU A 394 10.36 -7.89 -2.03
N ALA A 395 10.32 -6.69 -2.61
CA ALA A 395 11.11 -5.55 -2.16
C ALA A 395 10.85 -5.21 -0.68
N GLY A 396 9.63 -5.47 -0.19
CA GLY A 396 9.29 -5.31 1.22
C GLY A 396 10.00 -6.27 2.15
N PHE A 397 10.46 -7.42 1.64
CA PHE A 397 11.36 -8.31 2.39
C PHE A 397 12.82 -7.87 2.24
N VAL A 398 13.27 -7.66 1.01
CA VAL A 398 14.68 -7.39 0.70
C VAL A 398 15.14 -6.07 1.30
N SER A 399 14.36 -5.00 1.16
CA SER A 399 14.74 -3.64 1.54
C SER A 399 15.01 -3.49 3.04
N PRO A 400 14.09 -3.84 3.97
CA PRO A 400 14.35 -3.69 5.38
C PRO A 400 15.43 -4.65 5.91
N TYR A 401 15.51 -5.85 5.37
CA TYR A 401 16.57 -6.78 5.71
C TYR A 401 17.95 -6.27 5.29
N MET A 402 18.07 -5.82 4.05
CA MET A 402 19.31 -5.24 3.50
C MET A 402 19.79 -4.04 4.34
N LEU A 403 18.88 -3.13 4.70
CA LEU A 403 19.22 -1.97 5.54
C LEU A 403 19.73 -2.38 6.92
N GLY A 404 19.04 -3.31 7.57
CA GLY A 404 19.45 -3.81 8.89
C GLY A 404 20.80 -4.50 8.84
N TRP A 405 21.01 -5.39 7.86
CA TRP A 405 22.26 -6.11 7.67
C TRP A 405 23.44 -5.18 7.36
N LEU A 406 23.27 -4.25 6.41
CA LEU A 406 24.31 -3.27 6.08
C LEU A 406 24.63 -2.35 7.26
N LYS A 407 23.64 -1.97 8.06
CA LYS A 407 23.87 -1.14 9.23
C LYS A 407 24.65 -1.85 10.33
N ASP A 408 24.38 -3.13 10.60
CA ASP A 408 25.17 -3.93 11.54
C ASP A 408 26.61 -4.15 11.01
N LEU A 409 26.77 -4.35 9.68
CA LEU A 409 28.08 -4.60 9.06
C LEU A 409 28.96 -3.33 9.00
N THR A 410 28.37 -2.19 8.66
CA THR A 410 29.12 -0.93 8.42
C THR A 410 29.03 0.06 9.57
N HIS A 411 28.25 -0.26 10.62
CA HIS A 411 27.98 0.60 11.77
C HIS A 411 27.43 1.99 11.40
N GLY A 412 26.73 2.08 10.24
CA GLY A 412 26.18 3.33 9.73
C GLY A 412 25.06 3.15 8.71
N ASP A 413 24.36 4.26 8.41
CA ASP A 413 23.23 4.24 7.47
C ASP A 413 23.67 4.46 6.01
N ARG A 414 24.92 4.91 5.74
CA ARG A 414 25.42 5.29 4.40
C ARG A 414 25.32 4.17 3.38
N ALA A 415 25.86 2.99 3.70
CA ALA A 415 25.87 1.86 2.76
C ALA A 415 24.45 1.46 2.32
N GLY A 416 23.51 1.42 3.26
CA GLY A 416 22.11 1.11 2.98
C GLY A 416 21.46 2.14 2.07
N MET A 417 21.67 3.44 2.35
CA MET A 417 21.12 4.53 1.54
C MET A 417 21.69 4.57 0.11
N TYR A 418 22.99 4.28 -0.03
CA TYR A 418 23.62 4.20 -1.36
C TYR A 418 23.11 3.00 -2.16
N CYS A 419 22.94 1.83 -1.54
CA CYS A 419 22.34 0.68 -2.21
C CYS A 419 20.92 0.96 -2.67
N LEU A 420 20.09 1.60 -1.83
CA LEU A 420 18.74 2.01 -2.22
C LEU A 420 18.75 3.01 -3.37
N ALA A 421 19.62 4.02 -3.31
CA ALA A 421 19.76 5.02 -4.37
C ALA A 421 20.16 4.36 -5.69
N LEU A 422 21.13 3.43 -5.67
CA LEU A 422 21.57 2.70 -6.85
C LEU A 422 20.43 1.89 -7.50
N VAL A 423 19.67 1.13 -6.69
CA VAL A 423 18.52 0.35 -7.17
C VAL A 423 17.45 1.27 -7.75
N THR A 424 17.18 2.40 -7.10
CA THR A 424 16.19 3.38 -7.56
C THR A 424 16.61 4.02 -8.88
N VAL A 425 17.90 4.41 -9.03
CA VAL A 425 18.43 4.94 -10.29
C VAL A 425 18.41 3.90 -11.41
N ALA A 426 18.76 2.65 -11.10
CA ALA A 426 18.69 1.55 -12.08
C ALA A 426 17.24 1.34 -12.56
N GLY A 427 16.26 1.40 -11.64
CA GLY A 427 14.84 1.39 -11.98
C GLY A 427 14.45 2.56 -12.88
N ALA A 428 14.86 3.79 -12.54
CA ALA A 428 14.60 4.98 -13.36
C ALA A 428 15.20 4.88 -14.77
N ALA A 429 16.44 4.40 -14.89
CA ALA A 429 17.08 4.14 -16.19
C ALA A 429 16.28 3.12 -17.00
N THR A 430 15.80 2.05 -16.37
CA THR A 430 14.95 1.04 -17.01
C THR A 430 13.63 1.63 -17.49
N VAL A 431 13.00 2.52 -16.73
CA VAL A 431 11.77 3.25 -17.15
C VAL A 431 12.03 4.03 -18.45
N LEU A 432 13.17 4.71 -18.55
CA LEU A 432 13.53 5.49 -19.74
C LEU A 432 13.85 4.60 -20.96
N ALA A 433 14.30 3.36 -20.75
CA ALA A 433 14.52 2.38 -21.81
C ALA A 433 13.20 1.84 -22.41
N VAL A 434 12.06 1.95 -21.69
CA VAL A 434 10.74 1.56 -22.25
C VAL A 434 10.35 2.51 -23.39
N PRO A 435 9.94 2.01 -24.58
CA PRO A 435 9.55 2.87 -25.69
C PRO A 435 8.38 3.79 -25.37
N ALA A 436 8.55 5.11 -25.59
CA ALA A 436 7.53 6.13 -25.28
C ALA A 436 6.16 5.83 -25.93
N LYS A 437 6.19 5.35 -27.19
CA LYS A 437 4.96 5.02 -27.96
C LYS A 437 4.10 3.93 -27.30
N MET A 438 4.66 3.15 -26.38
CA MET A 438 3.94 2.05 -25.71
C MET A 438 3.25 2.47 -24.43
N VAL A 439 3.73 3.54 -23.77
CA VAL A 439 3.26 3.93 -22.42
C VAL A 439 2.72 5.36 -22.34
N ASN A 440 3.09 6.23 -23.26
CA ASN A 440 2.58 7.60 -23.37
C ASN A 440 1.34 7.61 -24.29
N ARG A 441 0.16 7.27 -23.73
CA ARG A 441 -1.12 7.26 -24.46
C ARG A 441 -2.22 7.87 -23.59
#